data_4c7cbfc2272a376c64109b5840c4d4ad
#
_entry.id   4c7cbfc2272a376c64109b5840c4d4ad
#
_cell.length_a   1.000
_cell.length_b   1.000
_cell.length_c   1.000
_cell.angle_alpha   90.00
_cell.angle_beta   90.00
_cell.angle_gamma   90.00
#
_symmetry.space_group_name_H-M   'P 1'
#
loop_
_entity.id
_entity.type
_entity.pdbx_description
1 polymer ?
#
loop_
_entity_poly.entity_id
_entity_poly.type
_entity_poly.pdbx_seq_one_letter_code
_entity_poly.pdbx_strand_id
1 'polypeptide(L)'
;MLFRSTELSPENRGVGLVFQNYALYPHMTVKQNIMFPLENLKGVDKLTKDEMLERSYRVAKLVQIDELMDRKPHELSGGQQQRVAIARALVKMPRVLLLDEPLSNLDARLRLQTREEIKRIQRETNITTVFVTHDQEEAMSISDQIVVMKLGVVQQIGAPQEVYDNPLNLFVAKFLGTPPINVFEGEIKDEDLYIGNEKVLAAKGISDQPVYVGIRPEGFIYNPEGTLHLELSSTEVMGRDVSIVSRHPAAISPIVRSIIDADTVVSPTAENKVAFSLKPHKVFIFNKETEERLYPEVK
;
A
#
# COMPACT_ATOMS: atom_id res chain seq x y z
N MET A 1 -22.44 19.16 -12.57
CA MET A 1 -23.09 18.07 -13.32
C MET A 1 -22.32 16.80 -13.01
N LEU A 2 -22.88 15.90 -12.20
CA LEU A 2 -22.25 14.62 -11.87
C LEU A 2 -22.32 13.73 -13.10
N PHE A 3 -21.20 13.50 -13.75
CA PHE A 3 -21.09 12.65 -14.92
C PHE A 3 -21.21 11.18 -14.47
N ARG A 4 -22.31 10.51 -14.80
CA ARG A 4 -22.41 9.06 -14.61
C ARG A 4 -21.67 8.39 -15.76
N SER A 5 -20.47 7.87 -15.49
CA SER A 5 -19.66 7.13 -16.50
C SER A 5 -20.38 5.93 -17.12
N THR A 6 -21.41 5.42 -16.45
CA THR A 6 -22.26 4.31 -16.92
C THR A 6 -23.16 4.68 -18.11
N GLU A 7 -23.41 5.97 -18.35
CA GLU A 7 -24.23 6.47 -19.48
C GLU A 7 -23.42 6.54 -20.79
N LEU A 8 -22.08 6.51 -20.70
CA LEU A 8 -21.20 6.48 -21.87
C LEU A 8 -20.80 5.05 -22.22
N SER A 9 -20.72 4.76 -23.52
CA SER A 9 -20.10 3.52 -23.98
C SER A 9 -18.64 3.46 -23.53
N PRO A 10 -18.07 2.26 -23.23
CA PRO A 10 -16.73 2.10 -22.67
C PRO A 10 -15.64 2.84 -23.43
N GLU A 11 -15.69 2.80 -24.76
CA GLU A 11 -14.74 3.46 -25.66
C GLU A 11 -14.72 4.99 -25.57
N ASN A 12 -15.83 5.58 -25.09
CA ASN A 12 -16.02 7.04 -24.99
C ASN A 12 -15.78 7.58 -23.56
N ARG A 13 -15.45 6.72 -22.59
CA ARG A 13 -15.21 7.14 -21.19
C ARG A 13 -13.90 7.87 -20.98
N GLY A 14 -13.00 7.85 -21.96
CA GLY A 14 -11.67 8.45 -21.85
C GLY A 14 -10.79 7.71 -20.83
N VAL A 15 -10.97 6.39 -20.70
CA VAL A 15 -10.25 5.53 -19.76
C VAL A 15 -9.30 4.62 -20.53
N GLY A 16 -8.05 4.51 -20.08
CA GLY A 16 -7.11 3.44 -20.45
C GLY A 16 -7.10 2.37 -19.37
N LEU A 17 -7.10 1.10 -19.74
CA LEU A 17 -7.11 -0.01 -18.79
C LEU A 17 -5.97 -0.98 -19.11
N VAL A 18 -5.22 -1.36 -18.07
CA VAL A 18 -4.21 -2.42 -18.10
C VAL A 18 -4.66 -3.51 -17.13
N PHE A 19 -4.87 -4.70 -17.67
CA PHE A 19 -5.24 -5.88 -16.89
C PHE A 19 -4.02 -6.56 -16.25
N GLN A 20 -4.23 -7.33 -15.20
CA GLN A 20 -3.22 -8.10 -14.49
C GLN A 20 -2.40 -9.03 -15.39
N ASN A 21 -3.03 -9.64 -16.41
CA ASN A 21 -2.38 -10.51 -17.39
C ASN A 21 -1.93 -9.77 -18.66
N TYR A 22 -1.90 -8.43 -18.63
CA TYR A 22 -1.56 -7.52 -19.73
C TYR A 22 -2.51 -7.60 -20.93
N ALA A 23 -3.20 -8.69 -21.14
CA ALA A 23 -4.17 -8.96 -22.23
C ALA A 23 -3.67 -8.53 -23.62
N LEU A 24 -2.38 -8.81 -23.93
CA LEU A 24 -1.81 -8.54 -25.24
C LEU A 24 -2.36 -9.52 -26.28
N TYR A 25 -2.50 -9.03 -27.51
CA TYR A 25 -2.86 -9.88 -28.67
C TYR A 25 -1.62 -10.67 -29.11
N PRO A 26 -1.58 -12.01 -28.89
CA PRO A 26 -0.36 -12.79 -29.05
C PRO A 26 0.09 -12.94 -30.52
N HIS A 27 -0.84 -12.82 -31.47
CA HIS A 27 -0.58 -12.90 -32.90
C HIS A 27 -0.11 -11.58 -33.52
N MET A 28 -0.26 -10.46 -32.82
CA MET A 28 0.14 -9.11 -33.23
C MET A 28 1.54 -8.77 -32.74
N THR A 29 2.27 -7.96 -33.51
CA THR A 29 3.52 -7.34 -33.05
C THR A 29 3.25 -6.28 -31.98
N VAL A 30 4.30 -5.77 -31.30
CA VAL A 30 4.22 -4.64 -30.35
C VAL A 30 3.56 -3.44 -31.04
N LYS A 31 4.03 -3.08 -32.21
CA LYS A 31 3.48 -2.00 -33.04
C LYS A 31 1.97 -2.17 -33.28
N GLN A 32 1.56 -3.35 -33.71
CA GLN A 32 0.14 -3.65 -33.97
C GLN A 32 -0.69 -3.60 -32.67
N ASN A 33 -0.19 -4.14 -31.56
CA ASN A 33 -0.86 -4.05 -30.27
C ASN A 33 -1.10 -2.58 -29.85
N ILE A 34 -0.10 -1.71 -30.04
CA ILE A 34 -0.22 -0.30 -29.66
C ILE A 34 -1.13 0.46 -30.64
N MET A 35 -1.09 0.16 -31.94
CA MET A 35 -1.92 0.82 -32.95
C MET A 35 -3.40 0.42 -32.89
N PHE A 36 -3.71 -0.80 -32.45
CA PHE A 36 -5.06 -1.36 -32.48
C PHE A 36 -6.16 -0.43 -31.90
N PRO A 37 -5.97 0.24 -30.74
CA PRO A 37 -6.96 1.18 -30.23
C PRO A 37 -7.22 2.38 -31.16
N LEU A 38 -6.24 2.80 -31.97
CA LEU A 38 -6.36 3.92 -32.90
C LEU A 38 -7.11 3.53 -34.18
N GLU A 39 -7.00 2.27 -34.64
CA GLU A 39 -7.68 1.76 -35.81
C GLU A 39 -9.22 1.75 -35.64
N ASN A 40 -9.69 1.71 -34.38
CA ASN A 40 -11.10 1.73 -34.03
C ASN A 40 -11.70 3.14 -33.88
N LEU A 41 -10.91 4.19 -34.06
CA LEU A 41 -11.40 5.57 -34.03
C LEU A 41 -12.29 5.86 -35.26
N LYS A 42 -13.41 6.57 -35.03
CA LYS A 42 -14.41 6.86 -36.06
C LYS A 42 -14.69 8.37 -36.16
N GLY A 43 -15.27 8.77 -37.27
CA GLY A 43 -15.71 10.14 -37.49
C GLY A 43 -14.55 11.13 -37.52
N VAL A 44 -14.67 12.19 -36.78
CA VAL A 44 -13.69 13.31 -36.72
C VAL A 44 -12.37 12.91 -36.05
N ASP A 45 -12.38 11.84 -35.25
CA ASP A 45 -11.19 11.33 -34.54
C ASP A 45 -10.40 10.30 -35.34
N LYS A 46 -10.88 9.95 -36.57
CA LYS A 46 -10.21 8.99 -37.42
C LYS A 46 -8.85 9.51 -37.88
N LEU A 47 -7.80 8.72 -37.65
CA LEU A 47 -6.43 9.05 -37.99
C LEU A 47 -6.01 8.37 -39.30
N THR A 48 -5.07 8.99 -40.01
CA THR A 48 -4.33 8.36 -41.10
C THR A 48 -3.37 7.32 -40.56
N LYS A 49 -2.91 6.42 -41.42
CA LYS A 49 -1.93 5.39 -41.03
C LYS A 49 -0.63 5.96 -40.49
N ASP A 50 -0.17 7.06 -41.08
CA ASP A 50 1.07 7.74 -40.68
C ASP A 50 0.91 8.42 -39.32
N GLU A 51 -0.23 9.07 -39.03
CA GLU A 51 -0.53 9.64 -37.72
C GLU A 51 -0.65 8.57 -36.62
N MET A 52 -1.26 7.43 -36.92
CA MET A 52 -1.33 6.29 -36.00
C MET A 52 0.07 5.75 -35.70
N LEU A 53 0.92 5.63 -36.72
CA LEU A 53 2.29 5.17 -36.57
C LEU A 53 3.12 6.13 -35.73
N GLU A 54 3.06 7.44 -36.02
CA GLU A 54 3.75 8.48 -35.25
C GLU A 54 3.36 8.47 -33.77
N ARG A 55 2.04 8.42 -33.48
CA ARG A 55 1.55 8.35 -32.09
C ARG A 55 2.02 7.09 -31.39
N SER A 56 2.01 5.94 -32.09
CA SER A 56 2.47 4.67 -31.53
C SER A 56 3.94 4.68 -31.19
N TYR A 57 4.80 5.25 -32.05
CA TYR A 57 6.24 5.42 -31.77
C TYR A 57 6.51 6.41 -30.64
N ARG A 58 5.75 7.51 -30.56
CA ARG A 58 5.86 8.47 -29.45
C ARG A 58 5.61 7.80 -28.10
N VAL A 59 4.55 7.01 -28.00
CA VAL A 59 4.22 6.30 -26.76
C VAL A 59 5.20 5.15 -26.51
N ALA A 60 5.66 4.45 -27.54
CA ALA A 60 6.69 3.41 -27.39
C ALA A 60 7.99 3.96 -26.81
N LYS A 61 8.43 5.15 -27.26
CA LYS A 61 9.57 5.87 -26.68
C LYS A 61 9.33 6.27 -25.22
N LEU A 62 8.14 6.78 -24.90
CA LEU A 62 7.76 7.14 -23.52
C LEU A 62 7.95 5.96 -22.57
N VAL A 63 7.57 4.75 -22.96
CA VAL A 63 7.72 3.55 -22.16
C VAL A 63 8.99 2.72 -22.51
N GLN A 64 9.91 3.26 -23.30
CA GLN A 64 11.21 2.67 -23.63
C GLN A 64 11.15 1.28 -24.27
N ILE A 65 10.28 1.11 -25.28
CA ILE A 65 10.13 -0.12 -26.07
C ILE A 65 10.13 0.12 -27.58
N ASP A 66 10.57 1.27 -28.03
CA ASP A 66 10.56 1.64 -29.46
C ASP A 66 11.47 0.75 -30.30
N GLU A 67 12.49 0.13 -29.72
CA GLU A 67 13.33 -0.87 -30.39
C GLU A 67 12.66 -2.25 -30.55
N LEU A 68 11.53 -2.46 -29.85
CA LEU A 68 10.84 -3.76 -29.80
C LEU A 68 9.59 -3.82 -30.69
N MET A 69 9.32 -2.79 -31.49
CA MET A 69 8.07 -2.58 -32.21
C MET A 69 7.67 -3.73 -33.16
N ASP A 70 8.64 -4.45 -33.70
CA ASP A 70 8.41 -5.56 -34.65
C ASP A 70 8.38 -6.93 -33.98
N ARG A 71 8.66 -7.02 -32.66
CA ARG A 71 8.57 -8.27 -31.89
C ARG A 71 7.14 -8.63 -31.55
N LYS A 72 6.92 -9.92 -31.27
CA LYS A 72 5.64 -10.46 -30.75
C LYS A 72 5.70 -10.62 -29.21
N PRO A 73 4.55 -10.66 -28.52
CA PRO A 73 4.50 -10.76 -27.06
C PRO A 73 5.32 -11.91 -26.47
N HIS A 74 5.35 -13.09 -27.12
CA HIS A 74 6.12 -14.25 -26.61
C HIS A 74 7.65 -14.09 -26.70
N GLU A 75 8.14 -13.07 -27.41
CA GLU A 75 9.57 -12.73 -27.52
C GLU A 75 10.00 -11.69 -26.47
N LEU A 76 9.08 -11.29 -25.58
CA LEU A 76 9.27 -10.23 -24.59
C LEU A 76 9.31 -10.77 -23.17
N SER A 77 10.14 -10.16 -22.31
CA SER A 77 10.07 -10.36 -20.86
C SER A 77 8.74 -9.84 -20.28
N GLY A 78 8.35 -10.29 -19.08
CA GLY A 78 7.13 -9.82 -18.41
C GLY A 78 7.05 -8.31 -18.27
N GLY A 79 8.14 -7.65 -17.87
CA GLY A 79 8.20 -6.18 -17.79
C GLY A 79 8.08 -5.49 -19.15
N GLN A 80 8.61 -6.07 -20.23
CA GLN A 80 8.44 -5.55 -21.58
C GLN A 80 6.98 -5.71 -22.05
N GLN A 81 6.33 -6.85 -21.76
CA GLN A 81 4.92 -7.07 -22.05
C GLN A 81 4.03 -6.05 -21.32
N GLN A 82 4.33 -5.77 -20.08
CA GLN A 82 3.63 -4.75 -19.29
C GLN A 82 3.77 -3.36 -19.91
N ARG A 83 4.97 -2.97 -20.32
CA ARG A 83 5.21 -1.69 -21.01
C ARG A 83 4.40 -1.59 -22.31
N VAL A 84 4.29 -2.68 -23.08
CA VAL A 84 3.42 -2.73 -24.26
C VAL A 84 1.96 -2.50 -23.88
N ALA A 85 1.48 -3.12 -22.81
CA ALA A 85 0.10 -2.94 -22.34
C ALA A 85 -0.17 -1.50 -21.88
N ILE A 86 0.78 -0.88 -21.16
CA ILE A 86 0.71 0.53 -20.77
C ILE A 86 0.71 1.43 -22.02
N ALA A 87 1.62 1.20 -22.99
CA ALA A 87 1.65 1.95 -24.23
C ALA A 87 0.33 1.86 -25.00
N ARG A 88 -0.25 0.66 -25.11
CA ARG A 88 -1.56 0.44 -25.74
C ARG A 88 -2.67 1.22 -25.02
N ALA A 89 -2.65 1.28 -23.69
CA ALA A 89 -3.63 2.05 -22.91
C ALA A 89 -3.44 3.56 -23.08
N LEU A 90 -2.20 4.04 -23.20
CA LEU A 90 -1.86 5.46 -23.31
C LEU A 90 -2.02 6.04 -24.71
N VAL A 91 -1.97 5.23 -25.78
CA VAL A 91 -1.89 5.72 -27.16
C VAL A 91 -3.07 6.63 -27.58
N LYS A 92 -4.22 6.46 -26.93
CA LYS A 92 -5.42 7.33 -27.08
C LYS A 92 -5.36 8.58 -26.19
N MET A 93 -4.32 8.75 -25.36
CA MET A 93 -4.21 9.82 -24.35
C MET A 93 -5.45 9.88 -23.46
N PRO A 94 -5.72 8.85 -22.66
CA PRO A 94 -6.89 8.80 -21.80
C PRO A 94 -6.81 9.87 -20.70
N ARG A 95 -7.96 10.24 -20.13
CA ARG A 95 -8.02 11.13 -18.96
C ARG A 95 -7.65 10.40 -17.66
N VAL A 96 -7.96 9.11 -17.61
CA VAL A 96 -7.68 8.24 -16.46
C VAL A 96 -7.06 6.95 -16.95
N LEU A 97 -5.97 6.53 -16.30
CA LEU A 97 -5.32 5.24 -16.50
C LEU A 97 -5.64 4.35 -15.32
N LEU A 98 -6.24 3.18 -15.59
CA LEU A 98 -6.54 2.15 -14.61
C LEU A 98 -5.53 1.02 -14.75
N LEU A 99 -4.85 0.67 -13.65
CA LEU A 99 -3.88 -0.41 -13.58
C LEU A 99 -4.37 -1.43 -12.56
N ASP A 100 -4.75 -2.62 -13.04
CA ASP A 100 -5.27 -3.70 -12.21
C ASP A 100 -4.16 -4.70 -11.91
N GLU A 101 -3.63 -4.66 -10.68
CA GLU A 101 -2.51 -5.48 -10.18
C GLU A 101 -1.33 -5.59 -11.17
N PRO A 102 -0.83 -4.48 -11.72
CA PRO A 102 0.10 -4.53 -12.84
C PRO A 102 1.47 -5.14 -12.51
N LEU A 103 1.83 -5.25 -11.22
CA LEU A 103 3.14 -5.74 -10.76
C LEU A 103 3.12 -7.17 -10.22
N SER A 104 1.94 -7.80 -10.10
CA SER A 104 1.76 -9.10 -9.44
C SER A 104 2.54 -10.26 -10.09
N ASN A 105 2.75 -10.19 -11.42
CA ASN A 105 3.42 -11.25 -12.19
C ASN A 105 4.94 -11.03 -12.37
N LEU A 106 5.54 -10.10 -11.61
CA LEU A 106 6.95 -9.75 -11.72
C LEU A 106 7.75 -10.23 -10.50
N ASP A 107 9.02 -10.60 -10.73
CA ASP A 107 9.96 -10.82 -9.64
C ASP A 107 10.26 -9.52 -8.87
N ALA A 108 10.81 -9.63 -7.66
CA ALA A 108 11.01 -8.50 -6.74
C ALA A 108 11.87 -7.37 -7.34
N ARG A 109 12.93 -7.72 -8.10
CA ARG A 109 13.81 -6.72 -8.73
C ARG A 109 13.10 -5.99 -9.86
N LEU A 110 12.42 -6.72 -10.72
CA LEU A 110 11.69 -6.16 -11.86
C LEU A 110 10.48 -5.35 -11.39
N ARG A 111 9.83 -5.79 -10.31
CA ARG A 111 8.72 -5.07 -9.65
C ARG A 111 9.16 -3.67 -9.19
N LEU A 112 10.31 -3.55 -8.52
CA LEU A 112 10.84 -2.27 -8.08
C LEU A 112 11.12 -1.33 -9.27
N GLN A 113 11.81 -1.82 -10.30
CA GLN A 113 12.11 -1.03 -11.50
C GLN A 113 10.83 -0.57 -12.22
N THR A 114 9.86 -1.46 -12.38
CA THR A 114 8.60 -1.15 -13.07
C THR A 114 7.74 -0.16 -12.27
N ARG A 115 7.78 -0.23 -10.94
CA ARG A 115 7.12 0.75 -10.07
C ARG A 115 7.66 2.17 -10.28
N GLU A 116 8.98 2.33 -10.30
CA GLU A 116 9.62 3.61 -10.58
C GLU A 116 9.26 4.13 -11.97
N GLU A 117 9.18 3.24 -12.94
CA GLU A 117 8.83 3.59 -14.30
C GLU A 117 7.36 4.04 -14.45
N ILE A 118 6.41 3.33 -13.83
CA ILE A 118 5.00 3.75 -13.81
C ILE A 118 4.89 5.15 -13.20
N LYS A 119 5.61 5.42 -12.12
CA LYS A 119 5.64 6.74 -11.48
C LYS A 119 6.24 7.82 -12.40
N ARG A 120 7.30 7.49 -13.16
CA ARG A 120 7.89 8.37 -14.15
C ARG A 120 6.89 8.69 -15.28
N ILE A 121 6.26 7.66 -15.86
CA ILE A 121 5.26 7.80 -16.93
C ILE A 121 4.09 8.68 -16.47
N GLN A 122 3.59 8.45 -15.26
CA GLN A 122 2.50 9.25 -14.68
C GLN A 122 2.90 10.73 -14.57
N ARG A 123 4.11 11.02 -14.07
CA ARG A 123 4.62 12.39 -13.96
C ARG A 123 4.81 13.08 -15.31
N GLU A 124 5.37 12.37 -16.29
CA GLU A 124 5.61 12.91 -17.64
C GLU A 124 4.29 13.15 -18.41
N THR A 125 3.28 12.32 -18.18
CA THR A 125 1.99 12.44 -18.86
C THR A 125 0.96 13.27 -18.10
N ASN A 126 1.17 13.46 -16.79
CA ASN A 126 0.21 14.07 -15.85
C ASN A 126 -1.21 13.44 -15.91
N ILE A 127 -1.31 12.15 -16.25
CA ILE A 127 -2.57 11.43 -16.33
C ILE A 127 -2.95 10.96 -14.92
N THR A 128 -4.21 11.19 -14.53
CA THR A 128 -4.76 10.61 -13.30
C THR A 128 -4.69 9.09 -13.41
N THR A 129 -3.98 8.44 -12.48
CA THR A 129 -3.76 7.00 -12.49
C THR A 129 -4.39 6.37 -11.25
N VAL A 130 -5.23 5.37 -11.44
CA VAL A 130 -5.75 4.52 -10.38
C VAL A 130 -5.02 3.19 -10.44
N PHE A 131 -4.36 2.85 -9.35
CA PHE A 131 -3.52 1.65 -9.22
C PHE A 131 -4.15 0.72 -8.19
N VAL A 132 -4.57 -0.47 -8.59
CA VAL A 132 -5.11 -1.50 -7.70
C VAL A 132 -4.00 -2.48 -7.36
N THR A 133 -3.78 -2.73 -6.08
CA THR A 133 -2.81 -3.71 -5.59
C THR A 133 -3.25 -4.30 -4.25
N HIS A 134 -2.80 -5.50 -3.95
CA HIS A 134 -2.88 -6.10 -2.63
C HIS A 134 -1.55 -5.97 -1.85
N ASP A 135 -0.51 -5.42 -2.48
CA ASP A 135 0.79 -5.17 -1.87
C ASP A 135 0.83 -3.76 -1.25
N GLN A 136 1.01 -3.71 0.07
CA GLN A 136 1.02 -2.46 0.84
C GLN A 136 2.23 -1.59 0.50
N GLU A 137 3.40 -2.19 0.26
CA GLU A 137 4.62 -1.46 -0.07
C GLU A 137 4.50 -0.78 -1.43
N GLU A 138 3.83 -1.44 -2.39
CA GLU A 138 3.50 -0.84 -3.66
C GLU A 138 2.59 0.37 -3.45
N ALA A 139 1.45 0.19 -2.76
CA ALA A 139 0.50 1.25 -2.52
C ALA A 139 1.15 2.46 -1.81
N MET A 140 1.91 2.21 -0.75
CA MET A 140 2.54 3.28 0.04
C MET A 140 3.64 4.03 -0.70
N SER A 141 4.34 3.38 -1.64
CA SER A 141 5.49 3.97 -2.32
C SER A 141 5.18 4.66 -3.65
N ILE A 142 4.11 4.22 -4.35
CA ILE A 142 3.80 4.73 -5.68
C ILE A 142 2.77 5.87 -5.66
N SER A 143 1.83 5.85 -4.71
CA SER A 143 0.64 6.70 -4.73
C SER A 143 0.83 8.04 -4.02
N ASP A 144 0.10 9.05 -4.47
CA ASP A 144 -0.08 10.32 -3.77
C ASP A 144 -1.20 10.21 -2.72
N GLN A 145 -2.19 9.35 -2.99
CA GLN A 145 -3.28 9.01 -2.07
C GLN A 145 -3.57 7.51 -2.14
N ILE A 146 -3.88 6.91 -1.00
CA ILE A 146 -4.37 5.53 -0.93
C ILE A 146 -5.84 5.50 -0.50
N VAL A 147 -6.55 4.52 -1.00
CA VAL A 147 -7.94 4.21 -0.63
C VAL A 147 -7.96 2.82 -0.03
N VAL A 148 -8.13 2.73 1.28
CA VAL A 148 -8.29 1.45 1.97
C VAL A 148 -9.75 1.02 1.90
N MET A 149 -9.99 -0.19 1.40
CA MET A 149 -11.34 -0.73 1.22
C MET A 149 -11.54 -2.04 2.00
N LYS A 150 -12.74 -2.23 2.53
CA LYS A 150 -13.19 -3.49 3.16
C LYS A 150 -14.53 -3.89 2.58
N LEU A 151 -14.60 -5.04 1.92
CA LEU A 151 -15.84 -5.57 1.33
C LEU A 151 -16.62 -4.54 0.48
N GLY A 152 -15.92 -3.79 -0.38
CA GLY A 152 -16.51 -2.78 -1.27
C GLY A 152 -16.80 -1.43 -0.60
N VAL A 153 -16.56 -1.30 0.71
CA VAL A 153 -16.76 -0.04 1.45
C VAL A 153 -15.43 0.64 1.72
N VAL A 154 -15.33 1.92 1.39
CA VAL A 154 -14.16 2.75 1.69
C VAL A 154 -14.04 2.95 3.19
N GLN A 155 -12.88 2.60 3.76
CA GLN A 155 -12.58 2.75 5.18
C GLN A 155 -11.83 4.06 5.48
N GLN A 156 -10.87 4.39 4.62
CA GLN A 156 -10.08 5.62 4.75
C GLN A 156 -9.47 6.02 3.42
N ILE A 157 -9.33 7.32 3.19
CA ILE A 157 -8.61 7.92 2.06
C ILE A 157 -7.63 8.96 2.63
N GLY A 158 -6.41 9.00 2.13
CA GLY A 158 -5.42 9.99 2.51
C GLY A 158 -4.05 9.74 1.90
N ALA A 159 -3.09 10.61 2.22
CA ALA A 159 -1.69 10.37 1.88
C ALA A 159 -1.20 9.09 2.59
N PRO A 160 -0.34 8.27 1.96
CA PRO A 160 0.08 6.98 2.52
C PRO A 160 0.56 7.07 3.97
N GLN A 161 1.46 8.01 4.26
CA GLN A 161 2.00 8.19 5.61
C GLN A 161 0.94 8.65 6.61
N GLU A 162 0.01 9.51 6.19
CA GLU A 162 -1.10 9.97 7.04
C GLU A 162 -2.02 8.81 7.45
N VAL A 163 -2.38 7.94 6.49
CA VAL A 163 -3.23 6.77 6.77
C VAL A 163 -2.52 5.78 7.68
N TYR A 164 -1.20 5.63 7.54
CA TYR A 164 -0.38 4.78 8.40
C TYR A 164 -0.28 5.32 9.84
N ASP A 165 -0.02 6.64 9.99
CA ASP A 165 0.19 7.29 11.28
C ASP A 165 -1.13 7.66 11.98
N ASN A 166 -2.23 7.81 11.22
CA ASN A 166 -3.55 8.19 11.74
C ASN A 166 -4.67 7.27 11.22
N PRO A 167 -4.63 5.97 11.51
CA PRO A 167 -5.70 5.07 11.10
C PRO A 167 -7.01 5.42 11.80
N LEU A 168 -8.13 5.52 11.04
CA LEU A 168 -9.44 5.88 11.58
C LEU A 168 -10.13 4.74 12.34
N ASN A 169 -9.74 3.50 12.07
CA ASN A 169 -10.29 2.32 12.72
C ASN A 169 -9.27 1.19 12.83
N LEU A 170 -9.58 0.19 13.62
CA LEU A 170 -8.72 -0.97 13.87
C LEU A 170 -8.42 -1.76 12.58
N PHE A 171 -9.38 -1.84 11.65
CA PHE A 171 -9.17 -2.51 10.38
C PHE A 171 -8.04 -1.84 9.59
N VAL A 172 -8.08 -0.52 9.41
CA VAL A 172 -7.03 0.24 8.68
C VAL A 172 -5.69 0.08 9.38
N ALA A 173 -5.67 0.17 10.72
CA ALA A 173 -4.45 -0.01 11.50
C ALA A 173 -3.79 -1.38 11.29
N LYS A 174 -4.61 -2.45 11.23
CA LYS A 174 -4.16 -3.83 11.01
C LYS A 174 -3.79 -4.11 9.55
N PHE A 175 -4.45 -3.41 8.63
CA PHE A 175 -4.27 -3.64 7.19
C PHE A 175 -2.96 -3.07 6.68
N LEU A 176 -2.45 -1.96 7.26
CA LEU A 176 -1.22 -1.29 6.83
C LEU A 176 -0.07 -1.53 7.81
N GLY A 177 1.09 -1.88 7.24
CA GLY A 177 2.36 -2.08 7.94
C GLY A 177 2.85 -3.52 7.89
N THR A 178 4.16 -3.68 7.64
CA THR A 178 4.88 -4.96 7.63
C THR A 178 6.11 -4.83 8.53
N PRO A 179 6.14 -5.51 9.69
CA PRO A 179 5.09 -6.34 10.29
C PRO A 179 3.82 -5.56 10.66
N PRO A 180 2.67 -6.26 10.82
CA PRO A 180 1.43 -5.60 11.19
C PRO A 180 1.48 -5.03 12.62
N ILE A 181 0.56 -4.10 12.90
CA ILE A 181 0.39 -3.53 14.23
C ILE A 181 0.09 -4.63 15.28
N ASN A 182 0.71 -4.54 16.44
CA ASN A 182 0.38 -5.41 17.57
C ASN A 182 -0.90 -4.89 18.23
N VAL A 183 -1.85 -5.77 18.50
CA VAL A 183 -3.14 -5.41 19.13
C VAL A 183 -3.29 -6.14 20.44
N PHE A 184 -3.63 -5.38 21.48
CA PHE A 184 -3.86 -5.87 22.83
C PHE A 184 -5.28 -5.56 23.28
N GLU A 185 -5.83 -6.40 24.13
CA GLU A 185 -6.95 -6.03 24.97
C GLU A 185 -6.46 -5.09 26.08
N GLY A 186 -7.13 -3.97 26.22
CA GLY A 186 -6.80 -2.96 27.21
C GLY A 186 -8.03 -2.36 27.85
N GLU A 187 -7.81 -1.49 28.79
CA GLU A 187 -8.84 -0.76 29.53
C GLU A 187 -8.37 0.67 29.79
N ILE A 188 -9.30 1.61 29.68
CA ILE A 188 -9.10 2.97 30.18
C ILE A 188 -9.75 3.04 31.56
N LYS A 189 -8.98 3.49 32.54
CA LYS A 189 -9.41 3.66 33.91
C LYS A 189 -8.71 4.87 34.54
N ASP A 190 -9.49 5.78 35.14
CA ASP A 190 -9.01 6.99 35.80
C ASP A 190 -8.07 7.83 34.89
N GLU A 191 -8.46 8.03 33.62
CA GLU A 191 -7.68 8.74 32.58
C GLU A 191 -6.34 8.07 32.20
N ASP A 192 -6.13 6.81 32.56
CA ASP A 192 -4.93 6.05 32.25
C ASP A 192 -5.26 4.83 31.38
N LEU A 193 -4.35 4.49 30.46
CA LEU A 193 -4.44 3.33 29.59
C LEU A 193 -3.69 2.14 30.20
N TYR A 194 -4.38 1.02 30.32
CA TYR A 194 -3.82 -0.23 30.81
C TYR A 194 -3.83 -1.33 29.74
N ILE A 195 -2.79 -2.16 29.74
CA ILE A 195 -2.72 -3.45 29.04
C ILE A 195 -2.54 -4.51 30.12
N GLY A 196 -3.56 -5.37 30.29
CA GLY A 196 -3.61 -6.21 31.50
C GLY A 196 -3.66 -5.36 32.77
N ASN A 197 -2.67 -5.55 33.67
CA ASN A 197 -2.55 -4.77 34.90
C ASN A 197 -1.49 -3.65 34.79
N GLU A 198 -0.91 -3.44 33.64
CA GLU A 198 0.21 -2.53 33.42
C GLU A 198 -0.26 -1.20 32.85
N LYS A 199 -0.01 -0.11 33.57
CA LYS A 199 -0.25 1.24 33.09
C LYS A 199 0.79 1.60 32.04
N VAL A 200 0.35 1.85 30.80
CA VAL A 200 1.25 2.09 29.68
C VAL A 200 1.34 3.55 29.24
N LEU A 201 0.22 4.28 29.26
CA LEU A 201 0.14 5.69 28.87
C LEU A 201 -1.01 6.40 29.60
N ALA A 202 -1.03 7.74 29.58
CA ALA A 202 -2.21 8.52 29.93
C ALA A 202 -3.20 8.54 28.76
N ALA A 203 -4.49 8.52 29.08
CA ALA A 203 -5.60 8.55 28.09
C ALA A 203 -6.66 9.59 28.47
N LYS A 204 -6.23 10.83 28.77
CA LYS A 204 -7.09 11.91 29.20
C LYS A 204 -8.20 12.22 28.21
N GLY A 205 -9.37 12.59 28.69
CA GLY A 205 -10.52 12.94 27.88
C GLY A 205 -11.30 11.76 27.33
N ILE A 206 -10.89 10.51 27.62
CA ILE A 206 -11.62 9.30 27.27
C ILE A 206 -12.21 8.70 28.55
N SER A 207 -13.52 8.39 28.54
CA SER A 207 -14.20 7.75 29.67
C SER A 207 -13.70 6.32 29.88
N ASP A 208 -13.82 5.84 31.13
CA ASP A 208 -13.48 4.47 31.50
C ASP A 208 -14.26 3.45 30.65
N GLN A 209 -13.53 2.62 29.95
CA GLN A 209 -14.08 1.61 29.06
C GLN A 209 -13.06 0.56 28.60
N PRO A 210 -13.50 -0.65 28.21
CA PRO A 210 -12.63 -1.61 27.54
C PRO A 210 -12.29 -1.10 26.13
N VAL A 211 -11.03 -1.30 25.71
CA VAL A 211 -10.50 -0.82 24.43
C VAL A 211 -9.62 -1.88 23.76
N TYR A 212 -9.37 -1.71 22.46
CA TYR A 212 -8.23 -2.30 21.81
C TYR A 212 -7.07 -1.30 21.76
N VAL A 213 -5.87 -1.76 22.09
CA VAL A 213 -4.64 -0.97 22.06
C VAL A 213 -3.78 -1.47 20.92
N GLY A 214 -3.62 -0.66 19.89
CA GLY A 214 -2.74 -0.95 18.76
C GLY A 214 -1.37 -0.30 18.95
N ILE A 215 -0.29 -1.06 18.86
CA ILE A 215 1.09 -0.57 18.97
C ILE A 215 1.84 -0.97 17.72
N ARG A 216 2.36 0.04 16.97
CA ARG A 216 3.24 -0.24 15.83
C ARG A 216 4.51 -0.96 16.27
N PRO A 217 5.09 -1.86 15.47
CA PRO A 217 6.34 -2.56 15.83
C PRO A 217 7.49 -1.61 16.22
N GLU A 218 7.62 -0.49 15.55
CA GLU A 218 8.60 0.56 15.83
C GLU A 218 8.20 1.50 16.99
N GLY A 219 7.03 1.29 17.57
CA GLY A 219 6.51 2.03 18.72
C GLY A 219 7.08 1.58 20.06
N PHE A 220 7.78 0.47 20.11
CA PHE A 220 8.44 -0.04 21.32
C PHE A 220 9.84 0.55 21.47
N ILE A 221 10.17 0.95 22.69
CA ILE A 221 11.51 1.39 23.09
C ILE A 221 11.97 0.40 24.16
N TYR A 222 13.04 -0.35 23.88
CA TYR A 222 13.62 -1.22 24.90
C TYR A 222 14.07 -0.40 26.10
N ASN A 223 13.50 -0.69 27.26
CA ASN A 223 13.80 -0.03 28.51
C ASN A 223 13.62 -1.03 29.67
N PRO A 224 14.70 -1.43 30.36
CA PRO A 224 14.59 -2.36 31.48
C PRO A 224 13.65 -1.90 32.62
N GLU A 225 13.42 -0.58 32.75
CA GLU A 225 12.47 0.03 33.70
C GLU A 225 11.14 0.40 33.02
N GLY A 226 10.91 -0.07 31.82
CA GLY A 226 9.66 0.16 31.07
C GLY A 226 8.45 -0.49 31.73
N THR A 227 7.28 0.07 31.47
CA THR A 227 6.03 -0.35 32.14
C THR A 227 5.34 -1.54 31.49
N LEU A 228 5.65 -1.86 30.22
CA LEU A 228 5.07 -3.00 29.50
C LEU A 228 6.06 -4.17 29.45
N HIS A 229 5.69 -5.30 30.05
CA HIS A 229 6.53 -6.49 30.14
C HIS A 229 6.04 -7.57 29.18
N LEU A 230 6.93 -8.06 28.34
CA LEU A 230 6.65 -9.11 27.38
C LEU A 230 7.53 -10.34 27.64
N GLU A 231 6.99 -11.53 27.50
CA GLU A 231 7.75 -12.79 27.54
C GLU A 231 8.54 -12.95 26.25
N LEU A 232 9.87 -12.98 26.31
CA LEU A 232 10.76 -13.11 25.16
C LEU A 232 10.64 -14.53 24.56
N SER A 233 10.43 -14.61 23.26
CA SER A 233 10.46 -15.88 22.51
C SER A 233 11.74 -16.02 21.69
N SER A 234 12.12 -15.01 20.91
CA SER A 234 13.35 -14.98 20.12
C SER A 234 13.72 -13.55 19.72
N THR A 235 14.94 -13.39 19.24
CA THR A 235 15.42 -12.16 18.60
C THR A 235 15.88 -12.50 17.18
N GLU A 236 15.46 -11.72 16.19
CA GLU A 236 15.78 -11.89 14.78
C GLU A 236 16.53 -10.64 14.29
N VAL A 237 17.79 -10.77 13.91
CA VAL A 237 18.58 -9.64 13.38
C VAL A 237 18.28 -9.45 11.90
N MET A 238 17.84 -8.25 11.52
CA MET A 238 17.47 -7.89 10.14
C MET A 238 18.27 -6.67 9.66
N GLY A 239 19.57 -6.84 9.49
CA GLY A 239 20.46 -5.75 9.09
C GLY A 239 20.64 -4.71 10.20
N ARG A 240 20.12 -3.51 10.00
CA ARG A 240 20.18 -2.39 10.98
C ARG A 240 19.13 -2.47 12.08
N ASP A 241 18.17 -3.38 11.95
CA ASP A 241 17.07 -3.52 12.89
C ASP A 241 17.09 -4.91 13.53
N VAL A 242 16.60 -5.00 14.76
CA VAL A 242 16.35 -6.27 15.46
C VAL A 242 14.85 -6.38 15.72
N SER A 243 14.26 -7.48 15.28
CA SER A 243 12.90 -7.86 15.63
C SER A 243 12.91 -8.70 16.89
N ILE A 244 12.33 -8.18 17.97
CA ILE A 244 12.07 -8.93 19.20
C ILE A 244 10.73 -9.61 19.06
N VAL A 245 10.72 -10.92 19.09
CA VAL A 245 9.52 -11.75 19.06
C VAL A 245 9.18 -12.13 20.51
N SER A 246 7.99 -11.77 20.94
CA SER A 246 7.57 -11.93 22.34
C SER A 246 6.08 -12.31 22.42
N ARG A 247 5.60 -12.57 23.65
CA ARG A 247 4.21 -12.88 23.97
C ARG A 247 3.71 -12.02 25.11
N HIS A 248 2.40 -11.80 25.13
CA HIS A 248 1.71 -11.16 26.23
C HIS A 248 0.30 -11.73 26.38
N PRO A 249 -0.21 -11.99 27.60
CA PRO A 249 -1.54 -12.59 27.82
C PRO A 249 -2.70 -11.76 27.22
N ALA A 250 -2.59 -10.44 27.23
CA ALA A 250 -3.59 -9.53 26.67
C ALA A 250 -3.42 -9.29 25.16
N ALA A 251 -2.40 -9.86 24.50
CA ALA A 251 -2.25 -9.72 23.04
C ALA A 251 -3.25 -10.57 22.30
N ILE A 252 -3.92 -10.00 21.30
CA ILE A 252 -4.87 -10.71 20.44
C ILE A 252 -4.15 -11.69 19.52
N SER A 253 -2.98 -11.30 19.01
CA SER A 253 -2.10 -12.21 18.27
C SER A 253 -1.23 -13.01 19.24
N PRO A 254 -0.96 -14.30 18.98
CA PRO A 254 -0.06 -15.11 19.81
C PRO A 254 1.39 -14.60 19.79
N ILE A 255 1.72 -13.71 18.87
CA ILE A 255 3.07 -13.14 18.69
C ILE A 255 2.95 -11.61 18.70
N VAL A 256 3.81 -10.99 19.51
CA VAL A 256 4.08 -9.55 19.54
C VAL A 256 5.44 -9.31 18.90
N ARG A 257 5.52 -8.40 17.92
CA ARG A 257 6.79 -8.03 17.29
C ARG A 257 7.14 -6.59 17.61
N SER A 258 8.33 -6.39 18.18
CA SER A 258 8.90 -5.06 18.43
C SER A 258 10.13 -4.90 17.55
N ILE A 259 10.25 -3.77 16.86
CA ILE A 259 11.41 -3.44 16.02
C ILE A 259 12.21 -2.38 16.74
N ILE A 260 13.48 -2.70 17.03
CA ILE A 260 14.44 -1.81 17.70
C ILE A 260 15.74 -1.73 16.89
N ASP A 261 16.56 -0.75 17.21
CA ASP A 261 17.88 -0.59 16.60
C ASP A 261 18.80 -1.78 16.95
N ALA A 262 19.59 -2.27 15.98
CA ALA A 262 20.50 -3.41 16.14
C ALA A 262 21.63 -3.14 17.14
N ASP A 263 21.97 -1.89 17.39
CA ASP A 263 22.97 -1.50 18.41
C ASP A 263 22.45 -1.64 19.85
N THR A 264 21.14 -1.91 20.01
CA THR A 264 20.53 -2.08 21.33
C THR A 264 20.79 -3.50 21.88
N VAL A 265 21.51 -3.57 22.99
CA VAL A 265 21.73 -4.86 23.69
C VAL A 265 20.50 -5.18 24.53
N VAL A 266 19.78 -6.23 24.14
CA VAL A 266 18.61 -6.71 24.88
C VAL A 266 19.04 -7.76 25.90
N SER A 267 18.76 -7.51 27.17
CA SER A 267 19.03 -8.44 28.27
C SER A 267 17.70 -8.80 28.95
N PRO A 268 17.20 -10.01 28.75
CA PRO A 268 15.99 -10.46 29.42
C PRO A 268 16.22 -10.63 30.94
N THR A 269 15.15 -10.50 31.72
CA THR A 269 15.15 -10.80 33.16
C THR A 269 15.33 -12.29 33.41
N ALA A 270 15.54 -12.67 34.70
CA ALA A 270 15.61 -14.10 35.10
C ALA A 270 14.31 -14.89 34.76
N GLU A 271 13.17 -14.20 34.62
CA GLU A 271 11.89 -14.78 34.18
C GLU A 271 11.71 -14.75 32.66
N ASN A 272 12.77 -14.51 31.91
CA ASN A 272 12.74 -14.39 30.44
C ASN A 272 11.80 -13.29 29.91
N LYS A 273 11.64 -12.21 30.66
CA LYS A 273 10.85 -11.04 30.26
C LYS A 273 11.73 -9.90 29.77
N VAL A 274 11.20 -9.15 28.83
CA VAL A 274 11.75 -7.88 28.33
C VAL A 274 10.77 -6.76 28.60
N ALA A 275 11.27 -5.61 29.03
CA ALA A 275 10.44 -4.47 29.35
C ALA A 275 10.58 -3.35 28.30
N PHE A 276 9.49 -2.66 28.04
CA PHE A 276 9.42 -1.60 27.04
C PHE A 276 8.73 -0.35 27.60
N SER A 277 9.24 0.79 27.19
CA SER A 277 8.48 2.03 27.13
C SER A 277 7.87 2.17 25.73
N LEU A 278 6.80 2.95 25.60
CA LEU A 278 6.09 3.13 24.32
C LEU A 278 6.25 4.54 23.78
N LYS A 279 6.35 4.69 22.47
CA LYS A 279 6.25 5.98 21.77
C LYS A 279 4.76 6.35 21.67
N PRO A 280 4.28 7.42 22.34
CA PRO A 280 2.84 7.73 22.41
C PRO A 280 2.18 7.88 21.03
N HIS A 281 2.89 8.49 20.07
CA HIS A 281 2.40 8.70 18.70
C HIS A 281 2.32 7.42 17.83
N LYS A 282 2.81 6.28 18.34
CA LYS A 282 2.72 4.95 17.71
C LYS A 282 1.79 4.00 18.47
N VAL A 283 1.07 4.53 19.46
CA VAL A 283 0.03 3.81 20.21
C VAL A 283 -1.33 4.37 19.81
N PHE A 284 -2.23 3.49 19.45
CA PHE A 284 -3.57 3.82 18.98
C PHE A 284 -4.61 3.12 19.83
N ILE A 285 -5.62 3.86 20.26
CA ILE A 285 -6.71 3.36 21.10
C ILE A 285 -7.95 3.23 20.22
N PHE A 286 -8.62 2.09 20.27
CA PHE A 286 -9.84 1.84 19.52
C PHE A 286 -10.96 1.38 20.45
N ASN A 287 -12.18 1.87 20.23
CA ASN A 287 -13.34 1.36 20.94
C ASN A 287 -13.51 -0.15 20.67
N LYS A 288 -13.80 -0.94 21.72
CA LYS A 288 -13.84 -2.40 21.59
C LYS A 288 -15.05 -2.89 20.78
N GLU A 289 -16.16 -2.15 20.75
CA GLU A 289 -17.40 -2.52 20.06
C GLU A 289 -17.43 -2.03 18.61
N THR A 290 -17.08 -0.73 18.38
CA THR A 290 -17.16 -0.12 17.05
C THR A 290 -15.89 -0.25 16.23
N GLU A 291 -14.77 -0.59 16.86
CA GLU A 291 -13.42 -0.57 16.29
C GLU A 291 -12.96 0.82 15.80
N GLU A 292 -13.72 1.88 16.07
CA GLU A 292 -13.35 3.25 15.72
C GLU A 292 -12.25 3.78 16.63
N ARG A 293 -11.42 4.68 16.09
CA ARG A 293 -10.32 5.32 16.81
C ARG A 293 -10.83 6.25 17.92
N LEU A 294 -10.26 6.14 19.10
CA LEU A 294 -10.42 7.09 20.20
C LEU A 294 -9.18 7.98 20.29
N TYR A 295 -9.39 9.28 20.51
CA TYR A 295 -8.31 10.28 20.57
C TYR A 295 -8.23 10.83 21.98
N PRO A 296 -7.15 10.55 22.73
CA PRO A 296 -6.91 11.23 24.01
C PRO A 296 -6.58 12.71 23.77
N GLU A 297 -6.93 13.56 24.74
CA GLU A 297 -6.56 14.96 24.72
C GLU A 297 -5.04 15.10 24.78
N VAL A 298 -4.47 15.73 23.76
CA VAL A 298 -3.03 16.08 23.73
C VAL A 298 -2.87 17.40 24.45
N LYS A 299 -2.09 17.40 25.54
CA LYS A 299 -1.66 18.64 26.18
C LYS A 299 -0.45 19.25 25.50
#